data_7fc3868c82e37ac530f8f4a58aa9a571
#
_entry.id   7fc3868c82e37ac530f8f4a58aa9a571
#
_cell.length_a   1.000
_cell.length_b   1.000
_cell.length_c   1.000
_cell.angle_alpha   90.00
_cell.angle_beta   90.00
_cell.angle_gamma   90.00
#
_symmetry.space_group_name_H-M   'P 1'
#
loop_
_entity.id
_entity.type
_entity.pdbx_description
1 polymer ?
#
loop_
_entity_poly.entity_id
_entity_poly.type
_entity_poly.pdbx_seq_one_letter_code
_entity_poly.pdbx_strand_id
1 'polypeptide(L)' 'MSQYKKTALVLGAGGFIGSHMVKRLKSEGYWVRGVDLHYPEFSGTHAHEFVTGDLRDVDFVKRVLEFKGD' A
#
# COMPACT_ATOMS: atom_id res chain seq x y z
N MET A 1 -20.29 -3.11 6.20
CA MET A 1 -19.34 -4.14 6.65
C MET A 1 -18.27 -4.35 5.59
N SER A 2 -17.03 -4.41 6.00
CA SER A 2 -15.93 -4.58 5.05
C SER A 2 -15.83 -6.03 4.59
N GLN A 3 -15.58 -6.23 3.29
CA GLN A 3 -15.33 -7.55 2.73
C GLN A 3 -13.90 -8.03 2.96
N TYR A 4 -13.05 -7.18 3.54
CA TYR A 4 -11.65 -7.49 3.78
C TYR A 4 -11.43 -7.82 5.25
N LYS A 5 -10.45 -8.68 5.53
CA LYS A 5 -10.09 -9.01 6.91
C LYS A 5 -9.63 -7.79 7.69
N LYS A 6 -8.71 -7.04 7.11
CA LYS A 6 -8.11 -5.87 7.71
C LYS A 6 -7.50 -5.02 6.61
N THR A 7 -6.98 -3.87 7.00
CA THR A 7 -6.20 -3.04 6.10
C THR A 7 -4.72 -3.28 6.35
N ALA A 8 -3.92 -3.14 5.30
CA ALA A 8 -2.48 -3.30 5.39
C ALA A 8 -1.79 -2.16 4.65
N LEU A 9 -0.69 -1.69 5.19
CA LEU A 9 0.13 -0.66 4.58
C LEU A 9 1.48 -1.27 4.24
N VAL A 10 1.87 -1.18 2.97
CA VAL A 10 3.16 -1.70 2.53
C VAL A 10 4.04 -0.54 2.10
N LEU A 11 5.08 -0.27 2.84
CA LEU A 11 6.07 0.76 2.52
C LEU A 11 7.11 0.17 1.58
N GLY A 12 7.49 0.94 0.56
CA GLY A 12 8.38 0.42 -0.47
C GLY A 12 7.67 -0.52 -1.44
N ALA A 13 6.37 -0.31 -1.63
CA ALA A 13 5.53 -1.23 -2.40
C ALA A 13 5.89 -1.27 -3.88
N GLY A 14 6.60 -0.27 -4.38
CA GLY A 14 7.04 -0.24 -5.77
C GLY A 14 8.28 -1.07 -6.04
N GLY A 15 8.98 -1.53 -5.00
CA GLY A 15 10.15 -2.36 -5.14
C GLY A 15 9.80 -3.83 -5.33
N PHE A 16 10.82 -4.64 -5.59
CA PHE A 16 10.62 -6.06 -5.86
C PHE A 16 10.00 -6.80 -4.68
N ILE A 17 10.59 -6.65 -3.51
CA ILE A 17 10.08 -7.33 -2.31
C ILE A 17 8.73 -6.78 -1.90
N GLY A 18 8.58 -5.45 -1.94
CA GLY A 18 7.32 -4.81 -1.57
C GLY A 18 6.17 -5.23 -2.46
N SER A 19 6.41 -5.36 -3.76
CA SER A 19 5.36 -5.78 -4.68
C SER A 19 4.91 -7.22 -4.42
N HIS A 20 5.82 -8.11 -4.05
CA HIS A 20 5.45 -9.47 -3.65
C HIS A 20 4.65 -9.48 -2.36
N MET A 21 5.01 -8.61 -1.41
CA MET A 21 4.25 -8.49 -0.17
C MET A 21 2.83 -8.01 -0.42
N VAL A 22 2.66 -7.05 -1.32
CA VAL A 22 1.33 -6.55 -1.71
C VAL A 22 0.49 -7.71 -2.26
N LYS A 23 1.03 -8.49 -3.16
CA LYS A 23 0.32 -9.63 -3.73
C LYS A 23 -0.08 -10.63 -2.65
N ARG A 24 0.84 -10.94 -1.75
CA ARG A 24 0.60 -11.90 -0.68
C ARG A 24 -0.53 -11.44 0.23
N LEU A 25 -0.47 -10.19 0.67
CA LEU A 25 -1.49 -9.64 1.56
C LEU A 25 -2.85 -9.58 0.88
N LYS A 26 -2.87 -9.19 -0.38
CA LYS A 26 -4.12 -9.14 -1.13
C LYS A 26 -4.73 -10.53 -1.27
N SER A 27 -3.91 -11.53 -1.55
CA SER A 27 -4.41 -12.89 -1.68
C SER A 27 -4.94 -13.46 -0.36
N GLU A 28 -4.50 -12.90 0.76
CA GLU A 28 -4.97 -13.31 2.08
C GLU A 28 -6.17 -12.52 2.57
N GLY A 29 -6.74 -11.66 1.72
CA GLY A 29 -7.96 -10.96 2.03
C GLY A 29 -7.80 -9.59 2.67
N TYR A 30 -6.62 -9.02 2.62
CA TYR A 30 -6.39 -7.68 3.16
C TYR A 30 -6.71 -6.62 2.11
N TRP A 31 -7.20 -5.47 2.57
CA TRP A 31 -7.22 -4.27 1.75
C TRP A 31 -5.84 -3.64 1.86
N VAL A 32 -5.16 -3.41 0.75
CA VAL A 32 -3.74 -3.04 0.77
C VAL A 32 -3.54 -1.66 0.18
N ARG A 33 -2.90 -0.79 0.95
CA ARG A 33 -2.39 0.49 0.46
C ARG A 33 -0.87 0.36 0.31
N GLY A 34 -0.38 0.55 -0.91
CA GLY A 34 1.04 0.57 -1.18
C GLY A 34 1.56 2.00 -1.17
N VAL A 35 2.76 2.20 -0.66
CA VAL A 35 3.40 3.51 -0.61
C VAL A 35 4.84 3.38 -1.08
N ASP A 36 5.23 4.27 -2.00
CA ASP A 36 6.63 4.32 -2.44
C ASP A 36 6.90 5.73 -2.99
N LEU A 37 8.17 6.03 -3.13
CA LEU A 37 8.58 7.28 -3.76
C LEU A 37 8.18 7.32 -5.23
N HIS A 38 8.19 6.17 -5.89
CA HIS A 38 7.84 6.05 -7.30
C HIS A 38 6.80 4.97 -7.51
N TYR A 39 5.89 5.21 -8.47
CA TYR A 39 4.95 4.20 -8.89
C TYR A 39 5.70 3.13 -9.72
N PRO A 40 5.36 1.84 -9.59
CA PRO A 40 6.01 0.79 -10.39
C PRO A 40 5.78 1.04 -11.87
N GLU A 41 6.87 1.10 -12.65
CA GLU A 41 6.79 1.48 -14.06
C GLU A 41 6.40 0.33 -14.99
N PHE A 42 6.86 -0.86 -14.67
CA PHE A 42 6.80 -1.96 -15.66
C PHE A 42 5.63 -2.91 -15.44
N SER A 43 5.29 -3.18 -14.23
CA SER A 43 4.26 -4.19 -13.95
C SER A 43 3.02 -3.64 -13.25
N GLY A 44 3.01 -2.34 -12.95
CA GLY A 44 1.95 -1.77 -12.16
C GLY A 44 1.95 -2.32 -10.75
N THR A 45 0.89 -2.09 -10.03
CA THR A 45 0.76 -2.58 -8.66
C THR A 45 -0.52 -3.39 -8.51
N HIS A 46 -0.49 -4.35 -7.58
CA HIS A 46 -1.67 -5.12 -7.21
C HIS A 46 -2.37 -4.53 -5.98
N ALA A 47 -1.84 -3.45 -5.40
CA ALA A 47 -2.45 -2.80 -4.26
C ALA A 47 -3.82 -2.20 -4.65
N HIS A 48 -4.73 -2.16 -3.70
CA HIS A 48 -6.03 -1.53 -3.91
C HIS A 48 -5.88 -0.03 -4.06
N GLU A 49 -4.92 0.55 -3.35
CA GLU A 49 -4.57 1.96 -3.48
C GLU A 49 -3.05 2.10 -3.46
N PHE A 50 -2.52 2.95 -4.31
CA PHE A 50 -1.09 3.22 -4.32
C PHE A 50 -0.87 4.72 -4.18
N VAL A 51 -0.07 5.12 -3.21
CA VAL A 51 0.22 6.52 -2.94
C VAL A 51 1.71 6.76 -3.11
N THR A 52 2.07 7.75 -3.91
CA THR A 52 3.46 8.14 -4.08
C THR A 52 3.79 9.33 -3.22
N GLY A 53 4.94 9.30 -2.60
CA GLY A 53 5.40 10.39 -1.77
C GLY A 53 6.64 10.03 -1.00
N ASP A 54 7.18 11.02 -0.30
CA ASP A 54 8.42 10.88 0.44
C ASP A 54 8.13 10.54 1.90
N LEU A 55 8.62 9.39 2.35
CA LEU A 55 8.41 8.95 3.73
C LEU A 55 9.18 9.78 4.75
N ARG A 56 10.02 10.70 4.31
CA ARG A 56 10.65 11.67 5.20
C ARG A 56 9.75 12.85 5.53
N ASP A 57 8.65 13.01 4.79
CA ASP A 57 7.66 14.05 5.02
C ASP A 57 6.67 13.56 6.07
N VAL A 58 6.72 14.16 7.25
CA VAL A 58 5.89 13.73 8.39
C VAL A 58 4.40 13.86 8.09
N ASP A 59 3.99 14.93 7.42
CA ASP A 59 2.58 15.12 7.09
C ASP A 59 2.10 14.07 6.10
N PHE A 60 2.93 13.71 5.14
CA PHE A 60 2.60 12.66 4.20
C PHE A 60 2.44 11.32 4.93
N VAL A 61 3.35 10.99 5.84
CA VAL A 61 3.29 9.75 6.60
C VAL A 61 2.00 9.68 7.41
N LYS A 62 1.63 10.78 8.06
CA LYS A 62 0.38 10.81 8.83
C LYS A 62 -0.83 10.51 7.96
N ARG A 63 -0.86 11.06 6.76
CA ARG A 63 -2.01 10.84 5.85
C ARG A 63 -2.11 9.40 5.37
N VAL A 64 -0.98 8.76 5.06
CA VAL A 64 -1.03 7.39 4.54
C VAL A 64 -1.35 6.37 5.62
N LEU A 65 -1.18 6.72 6.89
CA LEU A 65 -1.54 5.85 8.00
C LEU A 65 -3.03 5.89 8.33
N GLU A 66 -3.77 6.82 7.74
CA GLU A 66 -5.20 6.93 7.99
C GLU A 66 -5.99 6.00 7.08
N PHE A 67 -6.84 5.18 7.67
CA PHE A 67 -7.76 4.32 6.94
C PHE A 67 -9.18 4.63 7.38
N LYS A 68 -10.01 5.02 6.43
CA LYS A 68 -11.39 5.41 6.72
C LYS A 68 -12.33 4.21 6.66
N GLY A 69 -13.33 4.19 7.52
CA GLY A 69 -14.43 3.26 7.45
C GLY A 69 -14.15 1.86 7.95
N ASP A 70 -13.10 1.69 8.67
CA ASP A 70 -12.76 0.38 9.21
C ASP A 70 -13.31 0.15 10.59
#